data_9cbcd102df9afe4cdf83561fa212375b
#
_entry.id   9cbcd102df9afe4cdf83561fa212375b
#
_cell.length_a   1.000
_cell.length_b   1.000
_cell.length_c   1.000
_cell.angle_alpha   90.00
_cell.angle_beta   90.00
_cell.angle_gamma   90.00
#
_symmetry.space_group_name_H-M   'P 1'
#
loop_
_entity.id
_entity.type
_entity.pdbx_description
1 polymer ?
#
loop_
_entity_poly.entity_id
_entity_poly.type
_entity_poly.pdbx_seq_one_letter_code
_entity_poly.pdbx_strand_id
1 'polypeptide(L)'
;MKRLRLSVVYSLATIAALCLSFVVPLAQPRASARHSIVTQRPRLVLLIVVDQFRFDYLTRFGDLYGSKGIGRLMRQGASWINADYDHVPTYTAPGHASLMTGSWPWKTGIVANDWFERETSRKVTSVTDDATSLLEGRAGARGYSPQRLLCSTVGDELRQASGNRAKVIGISAKARAAILPSGQHASAAYWFSLDNGNMVSSTFYFNRAPEWVTQFNQRRMTDAWFGARWERLLPEAEYLKRAGIDDAPWENLDKTSKDSNTFPHVVTGGAKAPEKAFYRAIDYTPFSNDLLEAFAEEAITREELGADDETDVLTISFSANDHVGHRFGPNSQEVMDMALRVDRQIGTLLDFVDQRVGLSNTVVIFTADHGVSPAPEYRASGRQIGRRAPETDLRKAIEDGLKARYGRPGRPADDYIQTFGSTQEAGLINSNIYLNENALRRDGIDSGEVQKVVGELAIRLPGVRRYFTRVQLEGNHISTADPIARRVRHGFYPSRSGDVVLVLDPYNFYFDTPDDPADARWTATHGSPYRYDTHVPLIMMGPVFAAGKYAKPATPADIAPTLTKILGSRAPSCSSGRVLTEAITRGNKRTRR
;
A
#
# COMPACT_ATOMS: atom_id res chain seq x y z
N MET A 1 -14.13 90.67 -11.66
CA MET A 1 -14.45 89.29 -12.07
C MET A 1 -13.47 88.68 -13.11
N LYS A 2 -12.45 89.34 -13.61
CA LYS A 2 -11.47 88.76 -14.58
C LYS A 2 -10.19 88.21 -13.94
N ARG A 3 -9.89 88.47 -12.64
CA ARG A 3 -8.70 87.97 -11.99
C ARG A 3 -8.89 86.59 -11.27
N LEU A 4 -10.14 86.15 -11.06
CA LEU A 4 -10.43 84.87 -10.40
C LEU A 4 -10.46 83.70 -11.38
N ARG A 5 -10.59 83.91 -12.68
CA ARG A 5 -10.60 82.82 -13.68
C ARG A 5 -9.20 82.35 -14.14
N LEU A 6 -8.16 83.23 -13.95
CA LEU A 6 -6.80 82.85 -14.36
C LEU A 6 -6.12 81.92 -13.32
N SER A 7 -6.43 82.14 -12.04
CA SER A 7 -5.85 81.33 -10.97
C SER A 7 -6.35 79.86 -10.97
N VAL A 8 -7.59 79.60 -11.40
CA VAL A 8 -8.16 78.28 -11.47
C VAL A 8 -7.59 77.43 -12.63
N VAL A 9 -7.28 78.12 -13.76
CA VAL A 9 -6.70 77.41 -14.93
C VAL A 9 -5.27 77.03 -14.70
N TYR A 10 -4.45 77.84 -13.98
CA TYR A 10 -3.10 77.47 -13.64
C TYR A 10 -3.03 76.38 -12.56
N SER A 11 -3.97 76.34 -11.62
CA SER A 11 -4.05 75.24 -10.61
C SER A 11 -4.44 73.91 -11.23
N LEU A 12 -5.30 73.89 -12.21
CA LEU A 12 -5.68 72.65 -12.92
C LEU A 12 -4.57 72.13 -13.85
N ALA A 13 -3.80 73.02 -14.48
CA ALA A 13 -2.67 72.67 -15.32
C ALA A 13 -1.51 72.09 -14.50
N THR A 14 -1.29 72.64 -13.28
CA THR A 14 -0.24 72.13 -12.38
C THR A 14 -0.58 70.73 -11.76
N ILE A 15 -1.86 70.51 -11.50
CA ILE A 15 -2.33 69.18 -11.01
C ILE A 15 -2.26 68.12 -12.14
N ALA A 16 -2.58 68.50 -13.38
CA ALA A 16 -2.44 67.61 -14.53
C ALA A 16 -0.97 67.28 -14.85
N ALA A 17 -0.03 68.21 -14.65
CA ALA A 17 1.39 67.99 -14.86
C ALA A 17 2.02 67.10 -13.71
N LEU A 18 1.51 67.22 -12.49
CA LEU A 18 1.94 66.33 -11.37
C LEU A 18 1.37 64.91 -11.45
N CYS A 19 0.21 64.70 -12.08
CA CYS A 19 -0.35 63.37 -12.27
C CYS A 19 0.31 62.56 -13.41
N LEU A 20 1.05 63.22 -14.33
CA LEU A 20 1.77 62.51 -15.40
C LEU A 20 3.18 62.05 -15.02
N SER A 21 3.69 62.42 -13.84
CA SER A 21 5.08 62.09 -13.42
C SER A 21 5.20 60.84 -12.54
N PHE A 22 4.10 60.16 -12.21
CA PHE A 22 4.10 58.92 -11.44
C PHE A 22 3.46 57.74 -12.18
N VAL A 23 3.82 57.54 -13.46
CA VAL A 23 3.67 56.22 -14.07
C VAL A 23 4.92 55.41 -13.69
N VAL A 24 4.92 54.84 -12.49
CA VAL A 24 5.81 53.74 -12.16
C VAL A 24 5.43 52.62 -13.13
N PRO A 25 6.36 52.14 -13.96
CA PRO A 25 6.08 50.94 -14.75
C PRO A 25 5.86 49.81 -13.75
N LEU A 26 4.63 49.35 -13.61
CA LEU A 26 4.33 48.05 -12.98
C LEU A 26 5.17 47.03 -13.73
N ALA A 27 6.28 46.65 -13.12
CA ALA A 27 7.06 45.51 -13.60
C ALA A 27 6.08 44.35 -13.69
N GLN A 28 5.71 43.97 -14.89
CA GLN A 28 5.01 42.72 -15.12
C GLN A 28 5.82 41.65 -14.41
N PRO A 29 5.21 40.82 -13.56
CA PRO A 29 5.93 39.70 -12.99
C PRO A 29 6.47 38.92 -14.20
N ARG A 30 7.80 38.94 -14.36
CA ARG A 30 8.46 38.03 -15.29
C ARG A 30 7.92 36.68 -14.98
N ALA A 31 7.13 36.11 -15.89
CA ALA A 31 6.77 34.71 -15.81
C ALA A 31 8.08 33.97 -15.55
N SER A 32 8.22 33.42 -14.35
CA SER A 32 9.38 32.61 -13.99
C SER A 32 9.45 31.55 -15.08
N ALA A 33 10.50 31.60 -15.89
CA ALA A 33 10.74 30.59 -16.90
C ALA A 33 10.66 29.25 -16.17
N ARG A 34 9.58 28.51 -16.38
CA ARG A 34 9.44 27.15 -15.90
C ARG A 34 10.66 26.40 -16.48
N HIS A 35 11.64 26.14 -15.66
CA HIS A 35 12.77 25.33 -16.05
C HIS A 35 12.21 23.93 -16.28
N SER A 36 11.89 23.64 -17.53
CA SER A 36 11.64 22.27 -17.97
C SER A 36 12.94 21.48 -17.75
N ILE A 37 12.98 20.67 -16.72
CA ILE A 37 14.14 19.86 -16.34
C ILE A 37 14.25 18.65 -17.27
N VAL A 38 13.17 18.27 -17.96
CA VAL A 38 13.08 17.08 -18.80
C VAL A 38 12.85 17.49 -20.24
N THR A 39 13.72 17.04 -21.14
CA THR A 39 13.62 17.31 -22.57
C THR A 39 12.52 16.49 -23.26
N GLN A 40 12.11 15.37 -22.68
CA GLN A 40 11.04 14.51 -23.16
C GLN A 40 10.30 13.89 -21.97
N ARG A 41 8.98 13.95 -21.95
CA ARG A 41 8.15 13.29 -20.95
C ARG A 41 8.20 11.78 -21.19
N PRO A 42 8.25 10.94 -20.12
CA PRO A 42 8.09 9.51 -20.30
C PRO A 42 6.70 9.20 -20.85
N ARG A 43 6.62 8.22 -21.72
CA ARG A 43 5.35 7.72 -22.28
C ARG A 43 4.65 6.76 -21.31
N LEU A 44 5.45 6.07 -20.47
CA LEU A 44 4.91 5.13 -19.50
C LEU A 44 5.56 5.36 -18.13
N VAL A 45 4.73 5.37 -17.09
CA VAL A 45 5.13 5.17 -15.70
C VAL A 45 4.73 3.76 -15.30
N LEU A 46 5.70 2.91 -15.02
CA LEU A 46 5.51 1.54 -14.54
C LEU A 46 5.85 1.48 -13.05
N LEU A 47 4.83 1.35 -12.20
CA LEU A 47 4.99 1.11 -10.77
C LEU A 47 4.90 -0.40 -10.50
N ILE A 48 6.00 -0.98 -10.06
CA ILE A 48 6.10 -2.37 -9.64
C ILE A 48 6.14 -2.41 -8.12
N VAL A 49 5.14 -3.00 -7.52
CA VAL A 49 5.07 -3.26 -6.07
C VAL A 49 5.22 -4.77 -5.87
N VAL A 50 6.06 -5.18 -4.95
CA VAL A 50 6.09 -6.56 -4.46
C VAL A 50 5.61 -6.53 -3.02
N ASP A 51 4.41 -7.06 -2.81
CA ASP A 51 3.74 -7.05 -1.51
C ASP A 51 4.60 -7.73 -0.43
N GLN A 52 4.78 -7.08 0.72
CA GLN A 52 5.56 -7.60 1.86
C GLN A 52 7.08 -7.77 1.58
N PHE A 53 7.64 -7.08 0.58
CA PHE A 53 9.05 -7.26 0.22
C PHE A 53 9.95 -6.40 1.12
N ARG A 54 10.70 -7.05 2.02
CA ARG A 54 11.64 -6.40 2.94
C ARG A 54 12.85 -5.85 2.20
N PHE A 55 13.36 -4.71 2.66
CA PHE A 55 14.60 -4.15 2.09
C PHE A 55 15.79 -5.12 2.16
N ASP A 56 15.92 -5.90 3.24
CA ASP A 56 17.06 -6.81 3.41
C ASP A 56 17.10 -7.96 2.39
N TYR A 57 16.01 -8.26 1.69
CA TYR A 57 16.03 -9.21 0.56
C TYR A 57 16.92 -8.74 -0.59
N LEU A 58 17.10 -7.42 -0.77
CA LEU A 58 18.06 -6.86 -1.74
C LEU A 58 19.52 -7.19 -1.39
N THR A 59 19.84 -7.43 -0.11
CA THR A 59 21.19 -7.76 0.35
C THR A 59 21.36 -9.24 0.62
N ARG A 60 20.35 -9.91 1.19
CA ARG A 60 20.40 -11.35 1.48
C ARG A 60 20.46 -12.21 0.23
N PHE A 61 19.75 -11.81 -0.81
CA PHE A 61 19.62 -12.54 -2.06
C PHE A 61 20.22 -11.80 -3.26
N GLY A 62 20.84 -10.65 -3.03
CA GLY A 62 21.27 -9.73 -4.07
C GLY A 62 22.29 -10.29 -5.07
N ASP A 63 23.13 -11.21 -4.63
CA ASP A 63 24.09 -11.93 -5.45
C ASP A 63 23.46 -13.02 -6.35
N LEU A 64 22.21 -13.39 -6.07
CA LEU A 64 21.44 -14.40 -6.81
C LEU A 64 20.47 -13.78 -7.84
N TYR A 65 20.21 -12.48 -7.75
CA TYR A 65 19.35 -11.83 -8.73
C TYR A 65 20.00 -11.75 -10.11
N GLY A 66 19.19 -12.02 -11.13
CA GLY A 66 19.59 -11.99 -12.52
C GLY A 66 19.95 -10.58 -13.04
N SER A 67 20.38 -10.53 -14.27
CA SER A 67 20.76 -9.25 -14.91
C SER A 67 19.57 -8.44 -15.44
N LYS A 68 18.34 -8.97 -15.44
CA LYS A 68 17.18 -8.41 -16.15
C LYS A 68 16.11 -7.79 -15.24
N GLY A 69 15.89 -8.34 -14.05
CA GLY A 69 14.84 -7.94 -13.10
C GLY A 69 15.33 -7.00 -12.00
N ILE A 70 15.16 -7.41 -10.74
CA ILE A 70 15.58 -6.63 -9.55
C ILE A 70 17.07 -6.30 -9.65
N GLY A 71 17.89 -7.26 -10.11
CA GLY A 71 19.30 -7.00 -10.34
C GLY A 71 19.59 -5.91 -11.36
N ARG A 72 18.77 -5.73 -12.43
CA ARG A 72 18.85 -4.57 -13.35
C ARG A 72 18.54 -3.28 -12.61
N LEU A 73 17.43 -3.27 -11.87
CA LEU A 73 16.98 -2.10 -11.12
C LEU A 73 18.02 -1.65 -10.10
N MET A 74 18.63 -2.58 -9.38
CA MET A 74 19.70 -2.28 -8.42
C MET A 74 20.97 -1.68 -9.07
N ARG A 75 21.30 -2.07 -10.30
CA ARG A 75 22.50 -1.57 -11.00
C ARG A 75 22.25 -0.27 -11.77
N GLN A 76 21.06 -0.10 -12.36
CA GLN A 76 20.75 0.99 -13.28
C GLN A 76 19.81 2.03 -12.68
N GLY A 77 19.21 1.77 -11.53
CA GLY A 77 18.28 2.67 -10.86
C GLY A 77 18.94 3.54 -9.79
N ALA A 78 18.24 4.58 -9.42
CA ALA A 78 18.47 5.36 -8.20
C ALA A 78 17.81 4.63 -7.03
N SER A 79 18.61 4.14 -6.08
CA SER A 79 18.17 3.32 -4.96
C SER A 79 18.33 4.06 -3.63
N TRP A 80 17.24 4.30 -2.89
CA TRP A 80 17.27 4.89 -1.55
C TRP A 80 17.39 3.79 -0.51
N ILE A 81 18.53 3.76 0.19
CA ILE A 81 18.84 2.70 1.15
C ILE A 81 18.21 2.90 2.54
N ASN A 82 17.56 4.02 2.76
CA ASN A 82 16.83 4.38 3.98
C ASN A 82 15.40 4.84 3.63
N ALA A 83 14.66 3.98 2.95
CA ALA A 83 13.26 4.23 2.62
C ALA A 83 12.36 3.51 3.63
N ASP A 84 11.70 4.29 4.48
CA ASP A 84 10.83 3.77 5.54
C ASP A 84 9.41 4.34 5.40
N TYR A 85 8.38 3.53 5.63
CA TYR A 85 7.03 4.00 5.85
C TYR A 85 6.94 4.81 7.15
N ASP A 86 6.27 5.95 7.08
CA ASP A 86 6.12 6.85 8.24
C ASP A 86 4.67 6.87 8.79
N HIS A 87 4.01 5.72 8.71
CA HIS A 87 2.70 5.49 9.32
C HIS A 87 2.61 4.08 9.92
N VAL A 88 1.60 3.85 10.73
CA VAL A 88 1.17 2.56 11.27
C VAL A 88 -0.37 2.55 11.31
N PRO A 89 -1.01 1.41 11.02
CA PRO A 89 -0.43 0.11 10.68
C PRO A 89 0.18 0.05 9.29
N THR A 90 1.26 -0.74 9.14
CA THR A 90 1.93 -1.02 7.88
C THR A 90 1.23 -2.20 7.20
N TYR A 91 0.09 -1.92 6.58
CA TYR A 91 -0.76 -2.90 5.87
C TYR A 91 -0.85 -2.60 4.38
N THR A 92 -1.33 -3.60 3.62
CA THR A 92 -1.44 -3.54 2.16
C THR A 92 -2.20 -2.27 1.69
N ALA A 93 -3.40 -2.01 2.22
CA ALA A 93 -4.21 -0.89 1.74
C ALA A 93 -3.60 0.48 2.04
N PRO A 94 -3.17 0.81 3.29
CA PRO A 94 -2.47 2.07 3.57
C PRO A 94 -1.17 2.22 2.79
N GLY A 95 -0.39 1.15 2.64
CA GLY A 95 0.85 1.16 1.87
C GLY A 95 0.60 1.53 0.42
N HIS A 96 -0.26 0.78 -0.28
CA HIS A 96 -0.59 1.05 -1.69
C HIS A 96 -1.23 2.43 -1.89
N ALA A 97 -2.12 2.87 -1.00
CA ALA A 97 -2.70 4.21 -1.07
C ALA A 97 -1.64 5.32 -0.99
N SER A 98 -0.58 5.10 -0.20
CA SER A 98 0.48 6.10 0.00
C SER A 98 1.34 6.32 -1.24
N LEU A 99 1.52 5.32 -2.10
CA LEU A 99 2.46 5.33 -3.22
C LEU A 99 2.15 6.45 -4.23
N MET A 100 0.93 6.48 -4.73
CA MET A 100 0.55 7.39 -5.81
C MET A 100 -0.24 8.62 -5.35
N THR A 101 -0.67 8.67 -4.07
CA THR A 101 -1.20 9.89 -3.44
C THR A 101 -0.09 10.77 -2.86
N GLY A 102 1.06 10.17 -2.50
CA GLY A 102 2.15 10.85 -1.81
C GLY A 102 1.80 11.24 -0.38
N SER A 103 0.91 10.52 0.28
CA SER A 103 0.44 10.85 1.62
C SER A 103 0.19 9.61 2.48
N TRP A 104 -0.16 9.82 3.73
CA TRP A 104 -0.39 8.78 4.74
C TRP A 104 -1.88 8.69 5.12
N PRO A 105 -2.29 7.63 5.86
CA PRO A 105 -3.69 7.36 6.24
C PRO A 105 -4.47 8.54 6.82
N TRP A 106 -3.83 9.40 7.59
CA TRP A 106 -4.47 10.59 8.18
C TRP A 106 -5.05 11.59 7.18
N LYS A 107 -4.66 11.49 5.90
CA LYS A 107 -5.22 12.27 4.79
C LYS A 107 -5.90 11.39 3.75
N THR A 108 -5.29 10.24 3.41
CA THR A 108 -5.89 9.34 2.41
C THR A 108 -7.17 8.71 2.89
N GLY A 109 -7.40 8.67 4.22
CA GLY A 109 -8.53 8.00 4.85
C GLY A 109 -8.43 6.47 4.83
N ILE A 110 -7.41 5.88 4.22
CA ILE A 110 -7.20 4.42 4.18
C ILE A 110 -6.36 4.02 5.39
N VAL A 111 -7.05 3.78 6.51
CA VAL A 111 -6.41 3.55 7.81
C VAL A 111 -5.91 2.12 8.00
N ALA A 112 -6.49 1.15 7.29
CA ALA A 112 -6.14 -0.28 7.35
C ALA A 112 -6.71 -1.01 6.13
N ASN A 113 -6.60 -2.34 6.06
CA ASN A 113 -7.29 -3.15 5.05
C ASN A 113 -8.81 -3.13 5.26
N ASP A 114 -9.21 -3.08 6.53
CA ASP A 114 -10.59 -3.01 6.99
C ASP A 114 -10.67 -2.20 8.28
N TRP A 115 -11.85 -1.65 8.60
CA TRP A 115 -12.13 -0.91 9.82
C TRP A 115 -13.61 -0.92 10.16
N PHE A 116 -13.94 -0.49 11.37
CA PHE A 116 -15.33 -0.24 11.77
C PHE A 116 -15.78 1.14 11.27
N GLU A 117 -16.77 1.14 10.39
CA GLU A 117 -17.41 2.35 9.89
C GLU A 117 -18.55 2.75 10.85
N ARG A 118 -18.31 3.84 11.60
CA ARG A 118 -19.23 4.26 12.69
C ARG A 118 -20.61 4.64 12.20
N GLU A 119 -20.68 5.25 11.00
CA GLU A 119 -21.95 5.71 10.41
C GLU A 119 -22.89 4.56 10.08
N THR A 120 -22.36 3.47 9.57
CA THR A 120 -23.14 2.29 9.19
C THR A 120 -23.14 1.20 10.25
N SER A 121 -22.34 1.37 11.31
CA SER A 121 -22.13 0.37 12.38
C SER A 121 -21.71 -1.00 11.83
N ARG A 122 -20.88 -1.03 10.78
CA ARG A 122 -20.40 -2.25 10.13
C ARG A 122 -18.89 -2.25 9.94
N LYS A 123 -18.32 -3.45 9.90
CA LYS A 123 -16.97 -3.65 9.41
C LYS A 123 -16.98 -3.50 7.88
N VAL A 124 -16.09 -2.67 7.35
CA VAL A 124 -15.94 -2.42 5.91
C VAL A 124 -14.50 -2.65 5.50
N THR A 125 -14.28 -3.04 4.24
CA THR A 125 -12.93 -3.07 3.68
C THR A 125 -12.61 -1.75 2.98
N SER A 126 -11.32 -1.51 2.74
CA SER A 126 -10.82 -0.29 2.11
C SER A 126 -11.40 -0.02 0.71
N VAL A 127 -11.90 -1.03 0.02
CA VAL A 127 -12.37 -0.94 -1.38
C VAL A 127 -13.74 -1.52 -1.64
N THR A 128 -14.42 -2.16 -0.68
CA THR A 128 -15.77 -2.70 -0.91
C THR A 128 -16.74 -1.59 -1.25
N ASP A 129 -17.60 -1.84 -2.24
CA ASP A 129 -18.61 -0.88 -2.70
C ASP A 129 -19.91 -1.60 -3.02
N ASP A 130 -20.94 -1.35 -2.20
CA ASP A 130 -22.25 -1.98 -2.31
C ASP A 130 -23.03 -1.51 -3.56
N ALA A 131 -22.62 -0.37 -4.16
CA ALA A 131 -23.23 0.14 -5.39
C ALA A 131 -22.68 -0.51 -6.68
N THR A 132 -21.69 -1.38 -6.56
CA THR A 132 -21.01 -2.02 -7.69
C THR A 132 -21.10 -3.54 -7.65
N SER A 133 -20.89 -4.18 -8.80
CA SER A 133 -20.84 -5.63 -8.95
C SER A 133 -19.54 -6.07 -9.62
N LEU A 134 -19.13 -7.32 -9.40
CA LEU A 134 -17.99 -7.89 -10.09
C LEU A 134 -18.31 -8.17 -11.56
N LEU A 135 -17.33 -7.92 -12.42
CA LEU A 135 -17.30 -8.34 -13.83
C LEU A 135 -16.31 -9.50 -13.97
N GLU A 136 -16.63 -10.52 -14.76
CA GLU A 136 -15.86 -11.78 -14.93
C GLU A 136 -15.77 -12.65 -13.65
N GLY A 137 -16.39 -12.23 -12.56
CA GLY A 137 -16.48 -12.96 -11.30
C GLY A 137 -17.78 -13.74 -11.16
N ARG A 138 -18.11 -14.14 -9.93
CA ARG A 138 -19.39 -14.78 -9.63
C ARG A 138 -20.54 -13.79 -9.86
N ALA A 139 -21.57 -14.21 -10.58
CA ALA A 139 -22.73 -13.39 -10.86
C ALA A 139 -23.37 -12.84 -9.56
N GLY A 140 -23.67 -11.54 -9.56
CA GLY A 140 -24.25 -10.85 -8.41
C GLY A 140 -23.32 -10.66 -7.21
N ALA A 141 -22.05 -11.01 -7.34
CA ALA A 141 -21.07 -10.71 -6.28
C ALA A 141 -20.83 -9.20 -6.20
N ARG A 142 -20.72 -8.70 -4.96
CA ARG A 142 -20.42 -7.30 -4.66
C ARG A 142 -19.09 -6.89 -5.27
N GLY A 143 -19.05 -5.71 -5.87
CA GLY A 143 -17.86 -5.16 -6.47
C GLY A 143 -17.03 -4.30 -5.50
N TYR A 144 -16.05 -3.63 -6.09
CA TYR A 144 -15.09 -2.80 -5.39
C TYR A 144 -14.85 -1.50 -6.17
N SER A 145 -14.49 -0.44 -5.44
CA SER A 145 -14.16 0.87 -6.00
C SER A 145 -13.20 1.64 -5.10
N PRO A 146 -12.59 2.73 -5.57
CA PRO A 146 -11.74 3.60 -4.75
C PRO A 146 -12.53 4.61 -3.90
N GLN A 147 -13.85 4.49 -3.73
CA GLN A 147 -14.71 5.51 -3.10
C GLN A 147 -14.26 5.94 -1.70
N ARG A 148 -13.55 5.07 -0.98
CA ARG A 148 -13.03 5.38 0.37
C ARG A 148 -11.68 6.09 0.37
N LEU A 149 -11.01 6.18 -0.79
CA LEU A 149 -9.80 6.98 -0.95
C LEU A 149 -10.18 8.46 -1.04
N LEU A 150 -9.66 9.28 -0.13
CA LEU A 150 -10.03 10.71 -0.01
C LEU A 150 -9.11 11.65 -0.79
N CYS A 151 -8.09 11.12 -1.44
CA CYS A 151 -7.05 11.86 -2.15
C CYS A 151 -6.99 11.45 -3.61
N SER A 152 -6.67 12.40 -4.49
CA SER A 152 -6.26 12.06 -5.85
C SER A 152 -4.90 11.37 -5.89
N THR A 153 -4.63 10.66 -6.96
CA THR A 153 -3.34 10.03 -7.28
C THR A 153 -2.63 10.78 -8.42
N VAL A 154 -1.37 10.43 -8.67
CA VAL A 154 -0.66 10.91 -9.88
C VAL A 154 -1.44 10.54 -11.14
N GLY A 155 -2.03 9.35 -11.19
CA GLY A 155 -2.87 8.90 -12.31
C GLY A 155 -4.10 9.79 -12.51
N ASP A 156 -4.81 10.14 -11.44
CA ASP A 156 -5.98 11.04 -11.49
C ASP A 156 -5.60 12.41 -12.07
N GLU A 157 -4.48 12.98 -11.60
CA GLU A 157 -4.00 14.28 -12.07
C GLU A 157 -3.58 14.26 -13.56
N LEU A 158 -2.97 13.15 -14.02
CA LEU A 158 -2.62 12.97 -15.44
C LEU A 158 -3.87 12.84 -16.30
N ARG A 159 -4.85 12.06 -15.89
CA ARG A 159 -6.12 11.90 -16.61
C ARG A 159 -6.87 13.22 -16.71
N GLN A 160 -6.97 13.96 -15.61
CA GLN A 160 -7.59 15.27 -15.62
C GLN A 160 -6.86 16.25 -16.56
N ALA A 161 -5.53 16.29 -16.51
CA ALA A 161 -4.73 17.19 -17.34
C ALA A 161 -4.80 16.86 -18.84
N SER A 162 -4.93 15.57 -19.18
CA SER A 162 -5.03 15.10 -20.58
C SER A 162 -6.45 15.06 -21.14
N GLY A 163 -7.48 15.45 -20.36
CA GLY A 163 -8.88 15.28 -20.75
C GLY A 163 -9.27 13.80 -20.92
N ASN A 164 -8.79 12.96 -20.02
CA ASN A 164 -8.97 11.49 -19.97
C ASN A 164 -8.27 10.69 -21.09
N ARG A 165 -7.31 11.27 -21.81
CA ARG A 165 -6.52 10.53 -22.82
C ARG A 165 -5.48 9.63 -22.18
N ALA A 166 -4.79 10.10 -21.12
CA ALA A 166 -3.88 9.27 -20.37
C ALA A 166 -4.60 8.04 -19.79
N LYS A 167 -4.01 6.87 -19.93
CA LYS A 167 -4.55 5.61 -19.43
C LYS A 167 -3.90 5.27 -18.09
N VAL A 168 -4.70 4.85 -17.13
CA VAL A 168 -4.26 4.47 -15.79
C VAL A 168 -4.85 3.11 -15.46
N ILE A 169 -3.99 2.09 -15.35
CA ILE A 169 -4.41 0.70 -15.14
C ILE A 169 -3.71 0.13 -13.91
N GLY A 170 -4.49 -0.53 -13.04
CA GLY A 170 -4.00 -1.25 -11.89
C GLY A 170 -4.21 -2.75 -12.00
N ILE A 171 -3.18 -3.54 -11.67
CA ILE A 171 -3.21 -5.01 -11.74
C ILE A 171 -2.62 -5.58 -10.45
N SER A 172 -3.34 -6.54 -9.83
CA SER A 172 -2.83 -7.27 -8.67
C SER A 172 -3.62 -8.56 -8.45
N ALA A 173 -3.17 -9.43 -7.57
CA ALA A 173 -4.03 -10.49 -7.04
C ALA A 173 -5.05 -9.94 -6.03
N LYS A 174 -4.70 -8.90 -5.26
CA LYS A 174 -5.56 -8.26 -4.26
C LYS A 174 -6.27 -7.02 -4.84
N ALA A 175 -7.61 -6.95 -4.77
CA ALA A 175 -8.37 -5.80 -5.25
C ALA A 175 -7.85 -4.45 -4.73
N ARG A 176 -7.55 -4.34 -3.42
CA ARG A 176 -7.06 -3.11 -2.80
C ARG A 176 -5.69 -2.66 -3.36
N ALA A 177 -4.85 -3.61 -3.74
CA ALA A 177 -3.53 -3.33 -4.31
C ALA A 177 -3.59 -2.89 -5.79
N ALA A 178 -4.62 -3.32 -6.53
CA ALA A 178 -4.88 -2.83 -7.88
C ALA A 178 -5.56 -1.45 -7.88
N ILE A 179 -6.55 -1.24 -7.01
CA ILE A 179 -7.45 -0.09 -7.02
C ILE A 179 -6.80 1.16 -6.42
N LEU A 180 -6.20 1.04 -5.22
CA LEU A 180 -5.79 2.22 -4.45
C LEU A 180 -4.66 3.03 -5.09
N PRO A 181 -3.59 2.44 -5.66
CA PRO A 181 -2.55 3.21 -6.34
C PRO A 181 -3.01 3.77 -7.69
N SER A 182 -4.05 3.20 -8.29
CA SER A 182 -4.61 3.68 -9.57
C SER A 182 -5.48 4.93 -9.40
N GLY A 183 -6.15 5.08 -8.25
CA GLY A 183 -6.90 6.29 -7.91
C GLY A 183 -8.38 6.23 -8.26
N GLN A 184 -9.03 7.41 -8.11
CA GLN A 184 -10.48 7.57 -8.24
C GLN A 184 -10.97 7.60 -9.69
N HIS A 185 -10.09 8.00 -10.61
CA HIS A 185 -10.40 8.18 -12.03
C HIS A 185 -9.59 7.24 -12.94
N ALA A 186 -9.11 6.11 -12.40
CA ALA A 186 -8.40 5.12 -13.21
C ALA A 186 -9.23 4.65 -14.41
N SER A 187 -8.56 4.31 -15.52
CA SER A 187 -9.20 3.70 -16.69
C SER A 187 -9.72 2.31 -16.35
N ALA A 188 -8.96 1.56 -15.55
CA ALA A 188 -9.30 0.22 -15.12
C ALA A 188 -8.52 -0.19 -13.87
N ALA A 189 -9.06 -1.14 -13.12
CA ALA A 189 -8.32 -1.96 -12.17
C ALA A 189 -8.78 -3.42 -12.29
N TYR A 190 -7.82 -4.34 -12.25
CA TYR A 190 -8.06 -5.77 -12.42
C TYR A 190 -7.40 -6.55 -11.28
N TRP A 191 -8.08 -7.59 -10.80
CA TRP A 191 -7.53 -8.43 -9.74
C TRP A 191 -7.97 -9.89 -9.89
N PHE A 192 -7.25 -10.78 -9.22
CA PHE A 192 -7.50 -12.20 -9.27
C PHE A 192 -8.72 -12.61 -8.45
N SER A 193 -9.55 -13.48 -8.99
CA SER A 193 -10.73 -14.03 -8.31
C SER A 193 -10.44 -15.41 -7.74
N LEU A 194 -10.46 -15.51 -6.42
CA LEU A 194 -10.33 -16.77 -5.69
C LEU A 194 -11.53 -17.71 -5.88
N ASP A 195 -12.63 -17.24 -6.48
CA ASP A 195 -13.84 -18.06 -6.70
C ASP A 195 -13.79 -18.87 -7.99
N ASN A 196 -13.14 -18.33 -9.05
CA ASN A 196 -13.18 -18.93 -10.39
C ASN A 196 -11.86 -18.88 -11.17
N GLY A 197 -10.80 -18.34 -10.59
CA GLY A 197 -9.48 -18.28 -11.22
C GLY A 197 -9.33 -17.25 -12.33
N ASN A 198 -10.27 -16.35 -12.50
CA ASN A 198 -10.26 -15.30 -13.52
C ASN A 198 -9.57 -14.01 -13.03
N MET A 199 -9.12 -13.19 -13.96
CA MET A 199 -8.90 -11.78 -13.73
C MET A 199 -10.24 -11.05 -13.84
N VAL A 200 -10.60 -10.31 -12.81
CA VAL A 200 -11.92 -9.66 -12.66
C VAL A 200 -11.77 -8.16 -12.50
N SER A 201 -12.88 -7.45 -12.72
CA SER A 201 -12.98 -6.01 -12.47
C SER A 201 -14.33 -5.69 -11.80
N SER A 202 -14.73 -4.43 -11.82
CA SER A 202 -15.95 -3.93 -11.19
C SER A 202 -16.76 -3.08 -12.16
N THR A 203 -18.09 -3.04 -11.95
CA THR A 203 -18.97 -2.10 -12.66
C THR A 203 -18.69 -0.63 -12.34
N PHE A 204 -17.78 -0.35 -11.41
CA PHE A 204 -17.23 1.00 -11.22
C PHE A 204 -16.47 1.49 -12.47
N TYR A 205 -15.71 0.61 -13.12
CA TYR A 205 -14.88 0.96 -14.29
C TYR A 205 -15.62 0.79 -15.61
N PHE A 206 -16.47 -0.24 -15.73
CA PHE A 206 -17.09 -0.65 -16.98
C PHE A 206 -18.52 -1.10 -16.77
N ASN A 207 -19.37 -0.90 -17.77
CA ASN A 207 -20.71 -1.54 -17.80
C ASN A 207 -20.60 -3.05 -18.08
N ARG A 208 -19.57 -3.48 -18.82
CA ARG A 208 -19.21 -4.87 -19.11
C ARG A 208 -17.70 -4.97 -19.24
N ALA A 209 -17.12 -6.12 -18.93
CA ALA A 209 -15.69 -6.35 -19.09
C ALA A 209 -15.24 -6.11 -20.54
N PRO A 210 -14.06 -5.51 -20.77
CA PRO A 210 -13.47 -5.45 -22.11
C PRO A 210 -13.34 -6.85 -22.71
N GLU A 211 -13.57 -6.96 -24.00
CA GLU A 211 -13.56 -8.26 -24.69
C GLU A 211 -12.23 -9.01 -24.53
N TRP A 212 -11.12 -8.28 -24.56
CA TRP A 212 -9.79 -8.89 -24.39
C TRP A 212 -9.63 -9.55 -23.00
N VAL A 213 -10.27 -9.01 -21.95
CA VAL A 213 -10.24 -9.60 -20.59
C VAL A 213 -11.01 -10.92 -20.60
N THR A 214 -12.19 -10.95 -21.21
CA THR A 214 -12.98 -12.17 -21.38
C THR A 214 -12.19 -13.23 -22.17
N GLN A 215 -11.54 -12.84 -23.28
CA GLN A 215 -10.70 -13.72 -24.09
C GLN A 215 -9.48 -14.23 -23.31
N PHE A 216 -8.85 -13.38 -22.47
CA PHE A 216 -7.75 -13.81 -21.60
C PHE A 216 -8.21 -14.88 -20.61
N ASN A 217 -9.35 -14.66 -19.93
CA ASN A 217 -9.91 -15.59 -18.97
C ASN A 217 -10.32 -16.93 -19.61
N GLN A 218 -10.80 -16.90 -20.85
CA GLN A 218 -11.16 -18.12 -21.62
C GLN A 218 -9.97 -19.04 -21.89
N ARG A 219 -8.73 -18.52 -21.84
CA ARG A 219 -7.50 -19.36 -21.96
C ARG A 219 -7.33 -20.29 -20.76
N ARG A 220 -8.02 -20.06 -19.65
CA ARG A 220 -7.98 -20.88 -18.43
C ARG A 220 -6.55 -21.16 -17.96
N MET A 221 -5.66 -20.15 -18.06
CA MET A 221 -4.25 -20.30 -17.71
C MET A 221 -4.04 -20.84 -16.29
N THR A 222 -4.85 -20.38 -15.35
CA THR A 222 -4.80 -20.79 -13.95
C THR A 222 -5.01 -22.30 -13.80
N ASP A 223 -5.95 -22.89 -14.57
CA ASP A 223 -6.27 -24.32 -14.49
C ASP A 223 -5.11 -25.21 -14.96
N ALA A 224 -4.25 -24.69 -15.86
CA ALA A 224 -3.08 -25.41 -16.33
C ALA A 224 -2.06 -25.71 -15.22
N TRP A 225 -2.11 -24.98 -14.13
CA TRP A 225 -1.24 -25.19 -12.97
C TRP A 225 -1.84 -26.14 -11.93
N PHE A 226 -3.03 -26.74 -12.17
CA PHE A 226 -3.59 -27.72 -11.25
C PHE A 226 -2.67 -28.95 -11.15
N GLY A 227 -2.22 -29.27 -9.93
CA GLY A 227 -1.23 -30.33 -9.69
C GLY A 227 0.21 -29.97 -10.05
N ALA A 228 0.47 -28.74 -10.48
CA ALA A 228 1.84 -28.27 -10.73
C ALA A 228 2.68 -28.34 -9.43
N ARG A 229 3.98 -28.50 -9.60
CA ARG A 229 4.94 -28.58 -8.50
C ARG A 229 5.73 -27.27 -8.43
N TRP A 230 5.67 -26.61 -7.29
CA TRP A 230 6.58 -25.53 -7.00
C TRP A 230 7.85 -26.13 -6.40
N GLU A 231 8.91 -26.19 -7.20
CA GLU A 231 10.22 -26.70 -6.82
C GLU A 231 11.21 -25.56 -6.63
N ARG A 232 12.29 -25.80 -5.87
CA ARG A 232 13.37 -24.82 -5.72
C ARG A 232 13.99 -24.48 -7.08
N LEU A 233 14.30 -23.19 -7.30
CA LEU A 233 15.00 -22.72 -8.50
C LEU A 233 16.50 -23.04 -8.51
N LEU A 234 17.09 -23.17 -7.34
CA LEU A 234 18.53 -23.38 -7.15
C LEU A 234 18.76 -24.67 -6.35
N PRO A 235 20.01 -25.19 -6.33
CA PRO A 235 20.37 -26.29 -5.46
C PRO A 235 20.07 -25.97 -3.98
N GLU A 236 19.62 -26.97 -3.22
CA GLU A 236 19.23 -26.84 -1.82
C GLU A 236 20.32 -26.19 -0.95
N ALA A 237 21.59 -26.45 -1.23
CA ALA A 237 22.71 -25.83 -0.50
C ALA A 237 22.71 -24.30 -0.50
N GLU A 238 22.16 -23.66 -1.56
CA GLU A 238 22.03 -22.21 -1.62
C GLU A 238 20.93 -21.69 -0.67
N TYR A 239 19.86 -22.46 -0.51
CA TYR A 239 18.78 -22.14 0.43
C TYR A 239 19.22 -22.36 1.88
N LEU A 240 19.85 -23.48 2.18
CA LEU A 240 20.39 -23.77 3.52
C LEU A 240 21.33 -22.67 4.02
N LYS A 241 22.16 -22.13 3.12
CA LYS A 241 23.11 -21.06 3.45
C LYS A 241 22.44 -19.74 3.85
N ARG A 242 21.25 -19.41 3.28
CA ARG A 242 20.63 -18.08 3.40
C ARG A 242 19.30 -18.06 4.15
N ALA A 243 18.54 -19.15 4.09
CA ALA A 243 17.21 -19.28 4.67
C ALA A 243 17.13 -20.38 5.75
N GLY A 244 18.14 -21.25 5.87
CA GLY A 244 18.13 -22.32 6.86
C GLY A 244 17.44 -23.60 6.36
N ILE A 245 17.00 -24.43 7.31
CA ILE A 245 16.34 -25.71 7.02
C ILE A 245 14.94 -25.48 6.44
N ASP A 246 14.47 -26.41 5.61
CA ASP A 246 13.20 -26.34 4.89
C ASP A 246 11.98 -26.52 5.83
N ASP A 247 12.04 -27.45 6.77
CA ASP A 247 11.00 -27.64 7.79
C ASP A 247 11.42 -26.98 9.10
N ALA A 248 11.36 -25.67 9.15
CA ALA A 248 11.74 -24.95 10.35
C ALA A 248 10.60 -24.99 11.40
N PRO A 249 10.90 -25.10 12.71
CA PRO A 249 9.90 -25.29 13.76
C PRO A 249 8.87 -24.16 13.89
N TRP A 250 9.13 -22.99 13.31
CA TRP A 250 8.24 -21.84 13.33
C TRP A 250 7.38 -21.69 12.06
N GLU A 251 7.63 -22.49 11.03
CA GLU A 251 6.88 -22.46 9.79
C GLU A 251 5.58 -23.22 9.91
N ASN A 252 4.56 -22.73 9.23
CA ASN A 252 3.23 -23.32 9.13
C ASN A 252 2.77 -24.00 10.42
N LEU A 253 2.47 -23.19 11.42
CA LEU A 253 2.02 -23.67 12.75
C LEU A 253 0.66 -24.40 12.70
N ASP A 254 -0.02 -24.36 11.56
CA ASP A 254 -1.24 -25.13 11.34
C ASP A 254 -0.92 -26.50 10.75
N LYS A 255 -0.81 -27.48 11.62
CA LYS A 255 -0.62 -28.91 11.25
C LYS A 255 -1.86 -29.54 10.59
N THR A 256 -2.97 -28.81 10.45
CA THR A 256 -4.18 -29.31 9.77
C THR A 256 -4.12 -29.06 8.26
N SER A 257 -3.21 -28.21 7.76
CA SER A 257 -2.96 -28.02 6.34
C SER A 257 -2.46 -29.33 5.72
N LYS A 258 -3.12 -29.76 4.65
CA LYS A 258 -2.70 -30.94 3.87
C LYS A 258 -1.48 -30.67 3.00
N ASP A 259 -1.05 -29.43 2.92
CA ASP A 259 0.12 -29.01 2.16
C ASP A 259 1.38 -29.20 2.98
N SER A 260 2.43 -29.70 2.34
CA SER A 260 3.75 -29.87 2.94
C SER A 260 4.37 -28.54 3.34
N ASN A 261 5.12 -28.51 4.46
CA ASN A 261 6.00 -27.38 4.81
C ASN A 261 7.30 -27.39 4.02
N THR A 262 7.53 -28.42 3.22
CA THR A 262 8.79 -28.63 2.53
C THR A 262 8.61 -28.69 1.03
N PHE A 263 9.62 -28.22 0.30
CA PHE A 263 9.67 -28.42 -1.14
C PHE A 263 9.69 -29.91 -1.53
N PRO A 264 9.03 -30.29 -2.63
CA PRO A 264 8.22 -29.43 -3.51
C PRO A 264 6.79 -29.29 -3.02
N HIS A 265 6.17 -28.13 -3.28
CA HIS A 265 4.75 -27.92 -2.98
C HIS A 265 3.89 -28.30 -4.18
N VAL A 266 2.91 -29.19 -3.98
CA VAL A 266 1.97 -29.59 -5.02
C VAL A 266 0.71 -28.73 -4.92
N VAL A 267 0.38 -28.01 -5.99
CA VAL A 267 -0.66 -26.97 -5.97
C VAL A 267 -2.01 -27.56 -6.35
N THR A 268 -2.76 -28.02 -5.37
CA THR A 268 -4.15 -28.49 -5.56
C THR A 268 -5.13 -27.86 -4.57
N GLY A 269 -4.65 -27.34 -3.43
CA GLY A 269 -5.51 -26.92 -2.31
C GLY A 269 -6.36 -28.06 -1.74
N GLY A 270 -5.94 -29.33 -1.93
CA GLY A 270 -6.71 -30.51 -1.56
C GLY A 270 -7.90 -30.83 -2.48
N ALA A 271 -8.09 -30.06 -3.55
CA ALA A 271 -9.15 -30.26 -4.55
C ALA A 271 -8.82 -31.42 -5.51
N LYS A 272 -9.86 -31.96 -6.17
CA LYS A 272 -9.73 -33.00 -7.21
C LYS A 272 -9.72 -32.42 -8.63
N ALA A 273 -10.10 -31.17 -8.78
CA ALA A 273 -10.17 -30.43 -10.04
C ALA A 273 -9.97 -28.93 -9.75
N PRO A 274 -9.72 -28.09 -10.77
CA PRO A 274 -9.68 -26.65 -10.59
C PRO A 274 -11.02 -26.11 -10.02
N GLU A 275 -10.99 -25.67 -8.78
CA GLU A 275 -12.12 -25.11 -8.04
C GLU A 275 -11.64 -24.10 -6.99
N LYS A 276 -12.53 -23.49 -6.26
CA LYS A 276 -12.24 -22.43 -5.28
C LYS A 276 -11.06 -22.76 -4.34
N ALA A 277 -10.96 -23.98 -3.84
CA ALA A 277 -9.85 -24.40 -2.95
C ALA A 277 -8.50 -24.35 -3.68
N PHE A 278 -8.47 -24.77 -4.94
CA PHE A 278 -7.28 -24.67 -5.79
C PHE A 278 -6.94 -23.19 -6.10
N TYR A 279 -7.92 -22.35 -6.46
CA TYR A 279 -7.65 -20.94 -6.77
C TYR A 279 -7.15 -20.17 -5.54
N ARG A 280 -7.57 -20.54 -4.35
CA ARG A 280 -6.99 -20.05 -3.10
C ARG A 280 -5.55 -20.53 -2.91
N ALA A 281 -5.27 -21.81 -3.18
CA ALA A 281 -3.94 -22.37 -3.00
C ALA A 281 -2.91 -21.78 -3.97
N ILE A 282 -3.30 -21.49 -5.23
CA ILE A 282 -2.39 -20.92 -6.23
C ILE A 282 -1.88 -19.52 -5.82
N ASP A 283 -2.68 -18.76 -5.07
CA ASP A 283 -2.33 -17.42 -4.59
C ASP A 283 -1.18 -17.44 -3.56
N TYR A 284 -0.90 -18.61 -2.99
CA TYR A 284 0.27 -18.88 -2.12
C TYR A 284 1.46 -19.47 -2.87
N THR A 285 1.54 -19.26 -4.18
CA THR A 285 2.59 -19.80 -5.03
C THR A 285 3.08 -18.75 -6.05
N PRO A 286 4.26 -18.91 -6.64
CA PRO A 286 4.74 -18.00 -7.67
C PRO A 286 3.90 -17.99 -8.95
N PHE A 287 3.05 -19.00 -9.19
CA PHE A 287 2.19 -19.08 -10.38
C PHE A 287 1.13 -17.97 -10.43
N SER A 288 0.67 -17.48 -9.28
CA SER A 288 -0.21 -16.32 -9.23
C SER A 288 0.48 -15.06 -9.79
N ASN A 289 1.77 -14.89 -9.54
CA ASN A 289 2.55 -13.78 -10.12
C ASN A 289 2.80 -13.98 -11.63
N ASP A 290 2.97 -15.23 -12.11
CA ASP A 290 3.08 -15.53 -13.54
C ASP A 290 1.80 -15.12 -14.28
N LEU A 291 0.62 -15.33 -13.67
CA LEU A 291 -0.65 -14.86 -14.20
C LEU A 291 -0.70 -13.33 -14.31
N LEU A 292 -0.27 -12.63 -13.25
CA LEU A 292 -0.28 -11.16 -13.23
C LEU A 292 0.68 -10.58 -14.28
N GLU A 293 1.85 -11.17 -14.46
CA GLU A 293 2.80 -10.79 -15.50
C GLU A 293 2.19 -10.94 -16.90
N ALA A 294 1.65 -12.12 -17.22
CA ALA A 294 1.01 -12.38 -18.50
C ALA A 294 -0.19 -11.44 -18.76
N PHE A 295 -0.98 -11.13 -17.72
CA PHE A 295 -2.09 -10.19 -17.83
C PHE A 295 -1.62 -8.75 -18.05
N ALA A 296 -0.50 -8.35 -17.42
CA ALA A 296 0.09 -7.03 -17.62
C ALA A 296 0.62 -6.85 -19.05
N GLU A 297 1.26 -7.86 -19.63
CA GLU A 297 1.71 -7.85 -21.04
C GLU A 297 0.52 -7.72 -22.01
N GLU A 298 -0.58 -8.45 -21.75
CA GLU A 298 -1.80 -8.33 -22.54
C GLU A 298 -2.41 -6.93 -22.39
N ALA A 299 -2.47 -6.38 -21.18
CA ALA A 299 -2.97 -5.02 -20.94
C ALA A 299 -2.13 -3.95 -21.65
N ILE A 300 -0.79 -4.03 -21.60
CA ILE A 300 0.10 -3.11 -22.33
C ILE A 300 -0.22 -3.16 -23.83
N THR A 301 -0.44 -4.35 -24.36
CA THR A 301 -0.70 -4.57 -25.80
C THR A 301 -2.08 -4.09 -26.21
N ARG A 302 -3.12 -4.49 -25.49
CA ARG A 302 -4.52 -4.23 -25.86
C ARG A 302 -4.98 -2.83 -25.59
N GLU A 303 -4.43 -2.22 -24.54
CA GLU A 303 -4.70 -0.84 -24.20
C GLU A 303 -3.68 0.13 -24.82
N GLU A 304 -2.70 -0.38 -25.59
CA GLU A 304 -1.67 0.43 -26.27
C GLU A 304 -0.95 1.39 -25.32
N LEU A 305 -0.56 0.90 -24.12
CA LEU A 305 0.08 1.75 -23.12
C LEU A 305 1.43 2.27 -23.60
N GLY A 306 1.63 3.59 -23.51
CA GLY A 306 2.83 4.28 -23.93
C GLY A 306 3.01 4.40 -25.45
N ALA A 307 1.97 4.13 -26.25
CA ALA A 307 2.03 4.20 -27.70
C ALA A 307 1.95 5.64 -28.25
N ASP A 308 1.32 6.54 -27.53
CA ASP A 308 1.16 7.95 -27.93
C ASP A 308 2.06 8.90 -27.10
N ASP A 309 1.81 10.22 -27.19
CA ASP A 309 2.59 11.25 -26.50
C ASP A 309 2.05 11.59 -25.09
N GLU A 310 0.92 11.01 -24.69
CA GLU A 310 0.43 11.13 -23.30
C GLU A 310 1.20 10.14 -22.40
N THR A 311 1.37 10.52 -21.15
CA THR A 311 2.00 9.62 -20.19
C THR A 311 0.94 8.70 -19.58
N ASP A 312 1.05 7.42 -19.86
CA ASP A 312 0.23 6.38 -19.24
C ASP A 312 0.83 5.87 -17.92
N VAL A 313 0.01 5.26 -17.10
CA VAL A 313 0.41 4.67 -15.82
C VAL A 313 -0.05 3.23 -15.76
N LEU A 314 0.88 2.31 -15.54
CA LEU A 314 0.60 0.93 -15.17
C LEU A 314 1.11 0.67 -13.76
N THR A 315 0.23 0.25 -12.87
CA THR A 315 0.61 -0.25 -11.55
C THR A 315 0.41 -1.76 -11.51
N ILE A 316 1.46 -2.50 -11.19
CA ILE A 316 1.38 -3.95 -10.97
C ILE A 316 1.87 -4.27 -9.57
N SER A 317 1.07 -5.03 -8.80
CA SER A 317 1.45 -5.48 -7.47
C SER A 317 1.44 -7.00 -7.40
N PHE A 318 2.63 -7.58 -7.26
CA PHE A 318 2.85 -9.02 -7.08
C PHE A 318 2.55 -9.41 -5.63
N SER A 319 1.40 -10.02 -5.41
CA SER A 319 0.87 -10.26 -4.06
C SER A 319 1.29 -11.60 -3.46
N ALA A 320 1.73 -12.58 -4.25
CA ALA A 320 2.05 -13.91 -3.76
C ALA A 320 3.16 -13.92 -2.70
N ASN A 321 4.09 -12.96 -2.78
CA ASN A 321 5.18 -12.83 -1.81
C ASN A 321 4.65 -12.58 -0.37
N ASP A 322 3.57 -11.79 -0.23
CA ASP A 322 2.91 -11.56 1.06
C ASP A 322 2.27 -12.83 1.61
N HIS A 323 1.52 -13.55 0.79
CA HIS A 323 0.87 -14.78 1.21
C HIS A 323 1.88 -15.86 1.63
N VAL A 324 2.98 -16.01 0.87
CA VAL A 324 4.08 -16.92 1.21
C VAL A 324 4.79 -16.45 2.47
N GLY A 325 5.03 -15.15 2.62
CA GLY A 325 5.63 -14.58 3.82
C GLY A 325 4.79 -14.77 5.08
N HIS A 326 3.46 -14.65 4.99
CA HIS A 326 2.55 -14.98 6.09
C HIS A 326 2.59 -16.46 6.47
N ARG A 327 2.62 -17.34 5.46
CA ARG A 327 2.54 -18.78 5.68
C ARG A 327 3.84 -19.36 6.23
N PHE A 328 4.99 -19.01 5.63
CA PHE A 328 6.29 -19.63 5.95
C PHE A 328 7.22 -18.70 6.74
N GLY A 329 6.94 -17.41 6.76
CA GLY A 329 7.78 -16.39 7.40
C GLY A 329 8.95 -15.90 6.52
N PRO A 330 9.51 -14.72 6.85
CA PRO A 330 10.52 -14.04 6.01
C PRO A 330 11.89 -14.76 5.98
N ASN A 331 12.08 -15.78 6.80
CA ASN A 331 13.32 -16.53 6.92
C ASN A 331 13.24 -17.92 6.28
N SER A 332 12.13 -18.24 5.61
CA SER A 332 11.90 -19.53 4.95
C SER A 332 12.60 -19.67 3.61
N GLN A 333 12.74 -20.90 3.14
CA GLN A 333 13.23 -21.20 1.79
C GLN A 333 12.23 -20.77 0.73
N GLU A 334 10.94 -20.83 1.02
CA GLU A 334 9.85 -20.39 0.15
C GLU A 334 9.91 -18.91 -0.16
N VAL A 335 10.15 -18.08 0.86
CA VAL A 335 10.31 -16.62 0.67
C VAL A 335 11.57 -16.31 -0.16
N MET A 336 12.66 -17.03 0.06
CA MET A 336 13.85 -16.89 -0.79
C MET A 336 13.55 -17.26 -2.25
N ASP A 337 12.91 -18.42 -2.49
CA ASP A 337 12.55 -18.87 -3.85
C ASP A 337 11.58 -17.91 -4.52
N MET A 338 10.58 -17.44 -3.78
CA MET A 338 9.65 -16.42 -4.27
C MET A 338 10.36 -15.13 -4.71
N ALA A 339 11.31 -14.63 -3.91
CA ALA A 339 12.07 -13.43 -4.27
C ALA A 339 12.90 -13.62 -5.56
N LEU A 340 13.48 -14.80 -5.76
CA LEU A 340 14.21 -15.15 -6.98
C LEU A 340 13.30 -15.27 -8.22
N ARG A 341 12.07 -15.78 -8.03
CA ARG A 341 11.08 -15.87 -9.11
C ARG A 341 10.52 -14.49 -9.47
N VAL A 342 10.25 -13.65 -8.48
CA VAL A 342 9.83 -12.27 -8.70
C VAL A 342 10.90 -11.48 -9.48
N ASP A 343 12.20 -11.70 -9.18
CA ASP A 343 13.28 -11.12 -9.99
C ASP A 343 13.17 -11.52 -11.48
N ARG A 344 12.87 -12.79 -11.77
CA ARG A 344 12.70 -13.27 -13.17
C ARG A 344 11.45 -12.67 -13.81
N GLN A 345 10.32 -12.68 -13.12
CA GLN A 345 9.04 -12.12 -13.60
C GLN A 345 9.18 -10.62 -13.91
N ILE A 346 9.80 -9.85 -13.01
CA ILE A 346 10.13 -8.44 -13.28
C ILE A 346 11.07 -8.32 -14.51
N GLY A 347 12.01 -9.23 -14.64
CA GLY A 347 12.92 -9.26 -15.80
C GLY A 347 12.20 -9.44 -17.13
N THR A 348 11.25 -10.39 -17.20
CA THR A 348 10.39 -10.65 -18.36
C THR A 348 9.54 -9.42 -18.68
N LEU A 349 8.86 -8.88 -17.68
CA LEU A 349 8.02 -7.68 -17.85
C LEU A 349 8.84 -6.47 -18.35
N LEU A 350 10.03 -6.25 -17.81
CA LEU A 350 10.90 -5.13 -18.25
C LEU A 350 11.41 -5.34 -19.68
N ASP A 351 11.75 -6.56 -20.08
CA ASP A 351 12.14 -6.87 -21.47
C ASP A 351 10.96 -6.68 -22.43
N PHE A 352 9.74 -7.02 -22.02
CA PHE A 352 8.52 -6.77 -22.80
C PHE A 352 8.24 -5.27 -22.96
N VAL A 353 8.31 -4.50 -21.87
CA VAL A 353 8.16 -3.03 -21.91
C VAL A 353 9.23 -2.37 -22.77
N ASP A 354 10.48 -2.87 -22.73
CA ASP A 354 11.55 -2.36 -23.58
C ASP A 354 11.25 -2.56 -25.07
N GLN A 355 10.71 -3.72 -25.44
CA GLN A 355 10.31 -4.01 -26.82
C GLN A 355 9.12 -3.19 -27.31
N ARG A 356 8.13 -2.91 -26.45
CA ARG A 356 6.87 -2.25 -26.83
C ARG A 356 6.91 -0.73 -26.73
N VAL A 357 7.52 -0.21 -25.69
CA VAL A 357 7.55 1.23 -25.36
C VAL A 357 8.95 1.80 -25.41
N GLY A 358 9.94 0.99 -25.04
CA GLY A 358 11.32 1.38 -24.81
C GLY A 358 11.55 1.85 -23.36
N LEU A 359 12.56 1.29 -22.69
CA LEU A 359 12.93 1.73 -21.33
C LEU A 359 13.44 3.17 -21.29
N SER A 360 13.92 3.70 -22.43
CA SER A 360 14.28 5.12 -22.58
C SER A 360 13.08 6.07 -22.53
N ASN A 361 11.86 5.56 -22.75
CA ASN A 361 10.60 6.29 -22.69
C ASN A 361 9.80 5.95 -21.42
N THR A 362 10.35 5.12 -20.54
CA THR A 362 9.66 4.58 -19.38
C THR A 362 10.33 5.03 -18.08
N VAL A 363 9.53 5.41 -17.09
CA VAL A 363 9.96 5.51 -15.70
C VAL A 363 9.47 4.26 -14.97
N VAL A 364 10.41 3.49 -14.43
CA VAL A 364 10.13 2.30 -13.65
C VAL A 364 10.37 2.60 -12.18
N ILE A 365 9.41 2.29 -11.33
CA ILE A 365 9.51 2.38 -9.87
C ILE A 365 9.36 0.97 -9.31
N PHE A 366 10.28 0.58 -8.42
CA PHE A 366 10.21 -0.67 -7.68
C PHE A 366 10.18 -0.39 -6.19
N THR A 367 9.17 -0.92 -5.50
CA THR A 367 8.99 -0.77 -4.06
C THR A 367 8.17 -1.93 -3.46
N ALA A 368 7.89 -1.85 -2.16
CA ALA A 368 6.89 -2.67 -1.48
C ALA A 368 5.93 -1.77 -0.71
N ASP A 369 4.79 -2.30 -0.35
CA ASP A 369 3.77 -1.63 0.45
C ASP A 369 4.04 -1.72 1.96
N HIS A 370 4.78 -2.71 2.40
CA HIS A 370 5.34 -2.92 3.74
C HIS A 370 6.37 -4.06 3.74
N GLY A 371 7.02 -4.26 4.87
CA GLY A 371 7.81 -5.45 5.16
C GLY A 371 7.04 -6.45 6.03
N VAL A 372 7.76 -7.29 6.79
CA VAL A 372 7.18 -8.32 7.66
C VAL A 372 8.10 -8.65 8.83
N SER A 373 7.50 -8.90 10.00
CA SER A 373 8.21 -9.43 11.16
C SER A 373 8.66 -10.88 10.94
N PRO A 374 9.81 -11.30 11.42
CA PRO A 374 10.05 -12.73 11.65
C PRO A 374 8.96 -13.35 12.52
N ALA A 375 8.76 -14.67 12.40
CA ALA A 375 7.88 -15.40 13.31
C ALA A 375 8.29 -15.13 14.78
N PRO A 376 7.35 -14.94 15.72
CA PRO A 376 7.68 -14.77 17.13
C PRO A 376 8.51 -15.91 17.72
N GLU A 377 8.31 -17.11 17.20
CA GLU A 377 9.00 -18.35 17.59
C GLU A 377 10.41 -18.48 16.99
N TYR A 378 10.75 -17.63 16.02
CA TYR A 378 12.10 -17.60 15.44
C TYR A 378 13.16 -17.41 16.53
N ARG A 379 14.26 -18.13 16.42
CA ARG A 379 15.32 -18.08 17.43
C ARG A 379 16.54 -17.33 16.88
N ALA A 380 16.75 -16.14 17.42
CA ALA A 380 17.99 -15.41 17.22
C ALA A 380 18.95 -15.73 18.36
N SER A 381 20.17 -16.21 18.02
CA SER A 381 21.18 -16.61 19.03
C SER A 381 20.64 -17.59 20.08
N GLY A 382 19.80 -18.54 19.65
CA GLY A 382 19.22 -19.57 20.52
C GLY A 382 18.03 -19.12 21.38
N ARG A 383 17.65 -17.84 21.37
CA ARG A 383 16.51 -17.32 22.13
C ARG A 383 15.36 -16.96 21.22
N GLN A 384 14.14 -17.30 21.62
CA GLN A 384 12.91 -16.85 20.96
C GLN A 384 12.83 -15.32 21.02
N ILE A 385 12.45 -14.67 19.89
CA ILE A 385 12.50 -13.22 19.78
C ILE A 385 11.21 -12.51 20.19
N GLY A 386 10.06 -13.18 20.12
CA GLY A 386 8.76 -12.58 20.35
C GLY A 386 7.74 -13.51 20.96
N ARG A 387 6.50 -13.06 21.01
CA ARG A 387 5.35 -13.77 21.57
C ARG A 387 4.16 -13.70 20.62
N ARG A 388 3.43 -14.80 20.56
CA ARG A 388 2.13 -14.93 19.89
C ARG A 388 1.05 -15.15 20.95
N ALA A 389 -0.06 -14.45 20.86
CA ALA A 389 -1.21 -14.64 21.74
C ALA A 389 -2.52 -14.46 20.97
N PRO A 390 -3.63 -15.11 21.38
CA PRO A 390 -4.94 -14.86 20.80
C PRO A 390 -5.41 -13.43 21.07
N GLU A 391 -6.03 -12.80 20.10
CA GLU A 391 -6.63 -11.47 20.23
C GLU A 391 -7.80 -11.49 21.22
N THR A 392 -8.52 -12.60 21.28
CA THR A 392 -9.60 -12.85 22.24
C THR A 392 -9.16 -12.71 23.69
N ASP A 393 -7.92 -13.11 24.03
CA ASP A 393 -7.38 -12.99 25.38
C ASP A 393 -7.15 -11.53 25.77
N LEU A 394 -6.61 -10.72 24.84
CA LEU A 394 -6.41 -9.28 25.02
C LEU A 394 -7.75 -8.59 25.24
N ARG A 395 -8.72 -8.83 24.37
CA ARG A 395 -10.06 -8.27 24.46
C ARG A 395 -10.73 -8.63 25.78
N LYS A 396 -10.76 -9.93 26.11
CA LYS A 396 -11.37 -10.42 27.33
C LYS A 396 -10.79 -9.76 28.58
N ALA A 397 -9.47 -9.66 28.67
CA ALA A 397 -8.81 -9.04 29.81
C ALA A 397 -9.18 -7.56 29.97
N ILE A 398 -9.28 -6.81 28.85
CA ILE A 398 -9.70 -5.41 28.89
C ILE A 398 -11.18 -5.30 29.26
N GLU A 399 -12.05 -6.11 28.67
CA GLU A 399 -13.49 -6.08 28.92
C GLU A 399 -13.81 -6.46 30.37
N ASP A 400 -13.16 -7.49 30.93
CA ASP A 400 -13.30 -7.86 32.33
C ASP A 400 -12.89 -6.71 33.28
N GLY A 401 -11.79 -6.01 32.94
CA GLY A 401 -11.35 -4.82 33.70
C GLY A 401 -12.33 -3.64 33.59
N LEU A 402 -12.94 -3.41 32.43
CA LEU A 402 -13.99 -2.39 32.27
C LEU A 402 -15.25 -2.75 33.04
N LYS A 403 -15.68 -4.01 33.02
CA LYS A 403 -16.82 -4.51 33.76
C LYS A 403 -16.60 -4.38 35.28
N ALA A 404 -15.40 -4.70 35.75
CA ALA A 404 -15.04 -4.53 37.16
C ALA A 404 -15.08 -3.06 37.63
N ARG A 405 -14.72 -2.12 36.75
CA ARG A 405 -14.70 -0.68 37.09
C ARG A 405 -16.05 -0.01 36.94
N TYR A 406 -16.81 -0.32 35.92
CA TYR A 406 -18.04 0.39 35.53
C TYR A 406 -19.31 -0.45 35.69
N GLY A 407 -19.20 -1.76 35.89
CA GLY A 407 -20.34 -2.66 36.07
C GLY A 407 -21.17 -2.28 37.31
N ARG A 408 -22.49 -2.41 37.20
CA ARG A 408 -23.44 -2.14 38.31
C ARG A 408 -24.11 -3.43 38.74
N PRO A 409 -24.33 -3.65 40.07
CA PRO A 409 -25.07 -4.80 40.54
C PRO A 409 -26.48 -4.86 39.91
N GLY A 410 -26.86 -6.03 39.42
CA GLY A 410 -28.20 -6.29 38.85
C GLY A 410 -28.42 -5.81 37.42
N ARG A 411 -27.40 -5.26 36.73
CA ARG A 411 -27.43 -5.04 35.30
C ARG A 411 -26.48 -6.03 34.60
N PRO A 412 -26.96 -6.78 33.58
CA PRO A 412 -26.03 -7.47 32.69
C PRO A 412 -25.01 -6.44 32.15
N ALA A 413 -23.75 -6.68 32.38
CA ALA A 413 -22.73 -5.81 31.81
C ALA A 413 -22.74 -6.01 30.32
N ASP A 414 -23.20 -5.02 29.57
CA ASP A 414 -23.01 -5.01 28.12
C ASP A 414 -21.52 -4.80 27.83
N ASP A 415 -21.09 -5.31 26.69
CA ASP A 415 -19.72 -5.14 26.25
C ASP A 415 -19.47 -3.66 25.92
N TYR A 416 -18.50 -3.06 26.61
CA TYR A 416 -18.06 -1.67 26.35
C TYR A 416 -17.10 -1.57 25.16
N ILE A 417 -16.59 -2.71 24.68
CA ILE A 417 -15.87 -2.80 23.42
C ILE A 417 -16.86 -3.16 22.32
N GLN A 418 -16.79 -2.47 21.18
CA GLN A 418 -17.67 -2.71 20.04
C GLN A 418 -17.49 -4.12 19.49
N THR A 419 -18.58 -4.84 19.22
CA THR A 419 -18.60 -6.13 18.55
C THR A 419 -19.07 -5.98 17.09
N PHE A 420 -18.62 -6.86 16.20
CA PHE A 420 -18.95 -6.84 14.79
C PHE A 420 -19.62 -8.16 14.38
N GLY A 421 -20.75 -8.06 13.67
CA GLY A 421 -21.44 -9.22 13.08
C GLY A 421 -22.12 -10.17 14.06
N SER A 422 -22.54 -11.33 13.56
CA SER A 422 -23.19 -12.40 14.32
C SER A 422 -22.20 -13.31 15.08
N THR A 423 -20.95 -13.30 14.66
CA THR A 423 -19.83 -13.88 15.37
C THR A 423 -19.27 -12.79 16.29
N GLN A 424 -18.90 -13.13 17.51
CA GLN A 424 -18.31 -12.20 18.47
C GLN A 424 -16.91 -11.72 18.02
N GLU A 425 -16.76 -11.38 16.72
CA GLU A 425 -15.55 -10.74 16.25
C GLU A 425 -15.31 -9.50 17.08
N ALA A 426 -14.21 -9.51 17.75
CA ALA A 426 -13.83 -8.54 18.74
C ALA A 426 -13.65 -7.15 18.15
N GLY A 427 -14.01 -6.12 18.87
CA GLY A 427 -13.78 -4.71 18.56
C GLY A 427 -12.31 -4.29 18.54
N LEU A 428 -11.43 -5.24 18.30
CA LEU A 428 -10.01 -5.05 18.04
C LEU A 428 -9.76 -5.35 16.57
N ILE A 429 -9.54 -4.33 15.77
CA ILE A 429 -9.16 -4.48 14.37
C ILE A 429 -7.79 -3.85 14.20
N ASN A 430 -6.80 -4.65 13.80
CA ASN A 430 -5.48 -4.13 13.45
C ASN A 430 -4.85 -3.31 14.60
N SER A 431 -4.90 -3.82 15.83
CA SER A 431 -4.45 -3.12 17.05
C SER A 431 -5.21 -1.82 17.38
N ASN A 432 -6.38 -1.60 16.78
CA ASN A 432 -7.30 -0.51 17.10
C ASN A 432 -8.50 -1.05 17.90
N ILE A 433 -8.73 -0.50 19.07
CA ILE A 433 -9.89 -0.83 19.92
C ILE A 433 -10.98 0.20 19.66
N TYR A 434 -12.17 -0.27 19.30
CA TYR A 434 -13.37 0.54 19.10
C TYR A 434 -14.29 0.38 20.31
N LEU A 435 -14.76 1.49 20.86
CA LEU A 435 -15.66 1.50 22.00
C LEU A 435 -17.12 1.45 21.55
N ASN A 436 -17.95 0.80 22.37
CA ASN A 436 -19.40 0.80 22.19
C ASN A 436 -20.00 2.08 22.77
N GLU A 437 -20.03 3.13 21.97
CA GLU A 437 -20.53 4.44 22.37
C GLU A 437 -22.01 4.42 22.84
N ASN A 438 -22.80 3.46 22.34
CA ASN A 438 -24.19 3.31 22.80
C ASN A 438 -24.27 2.78 24.23
N ALA A 439 -23.44 1.80 24.57
CA ALA A 439 -23.34 1.28 25.93
C ALA A 439 -22.83 2.35 26.89
N LEU A 440 -21.79 3.10 26.51
CA LEU A 440 -21.22 4.18 27.33
C LEU A 440 -22.23 5.28 27.59
N ARG A 441 -22.93 5.77 26.54
CA ARG A 441 -23.99 6.79 26.72
C ARG A 441 -25.15 6.31 27.60
N ARG A 442 -25.61 5.08 27.41
CA ARG A 442 -26.66 4.48 28.20
C ARG A 442 -26.29 4.46 29.69
N ASP A 443 -25.03 4.16 30.01
CA ASP A 443 -24.54 4.02 31.37
C ASP A 443 -24.01 5.35 31.96
N GLY A 444 -24.00 6.43 31.17
CA GLY A 444 -23.55 7.77 31.57
C GLY A 444 -22.05 7.83 31.84
N ILE A 445 -21.26 7.07 31.07
CA ILE A 445 -19.80 6.96 31.19
C ILE A 445 -19.15 7.83 30.14
N ASP A 446 -18.16 8.63 30.53
CA ASP A 446 -17.38 9.47 29.60
C ASP A 446 -16.44 8.61 28.74
N SER A 447 -16.56 8.74 27.42
CA SER A 447 -15.78 7.96 26.47
C SER A 447 -14.27 8.25 26.56
N GLY A 448 -13.86 9.50 26.81
CA GLY A 448 -12.47 9.89 26.96
C GLY A 448 -11.81 9.27 28.20
N GLU A 449 -12.57 9.17 29.31
CA GLU A 449 -12.12 8.45 30.51
C GLU A 449 -11.94 6.96 30.21
N VAL A 450 -12.90 6.34 29.52
CA VAL A 450 -12.83 4.91 29.17
C VAL A 450 -11.64 4.62 28.26
N GLN A 451 -11.37 5.45 27.27
CA GLN A 451 -10.18 5.31 26.41
C GLN A 451 -8.88 5.23 27.24
N LYS A 452 -8.76 6.08 28.26
CA LYS A 452 -7.61 6.06 29.17
C LYS A 452 -7.55 4.76 29.97
N VAL A 453 -8.67 4.33 30.53
CA VAL A 453 -8.77 3.08 31.32
C VAL A 453 -8.44 1.86 30.45
N VAL A 454 -8.95 1.80 29.22
CA VAL A 454 -8.61 0.75 28.24
C VAL A 454 -7.11 0.70 28.01
N GLY A 455 -6.47 1.85 27.78
CA GLY A 455 -5.02 1.93 27.62
C GLY A 455 -4.24 1.47 28.86
N GLU A 456 -4.69 1.86 30.06
CA GLU A 456 -4.09 1.45 31.33
C GLU A 456 -4.26 -0.05 31.63
N LEU A 457 -5.35 -0.65 31.18
CA LEU A 457 -5.55 -2.10 31.24
C LEU A 457 -4.66 -2.81 30.22
N ALA A 458 -4.66 -2.35 28.97
CA ALA A 458 -3.90 -2.97 27.89
C ALA A 458 -2.38 -2.97 28.14
N ILE A 459 -1.80 -1.88 28.66
CA ILE A 459 -0.35 -1.77 28.91
C ILE A 459 0.16 -2.75 29.95
N ARG A 460 -0.72 -3.34 30.77
CA ARG A 460 -0.38 -4.37 31.76
C ARG A 460 -0.30 -5.76 31.16
N LEU A 461 -0.81 -5.92 29.93
CA LEU A 461 -0.84 -7.20 29.25
C LEU A 461 0.50 -7.47 28.58
N PRO A 462 0.97 -8.74 28.60
CA PRO A 462 2.25 -9.09 28.00
C PRO A 462 2.29 -8.78 26.51
N GLY A 463 3.33 -8.09 26.06
CA GLY A 463 3.53 -7.75 24.66
C GLY A 463 2.89 -6.43 24.21
N VAL A 464 2.18 -5.72 25.08
CA VAL A 464 1.70 -4.36 24.80
C VAL A 464 2.73 -3.35 25.31
N ARG A 465 3.30 -2.56 24.42
CA ARG A 465 4.36 -1.60 24.73
C ARG A 465 3.82 -0.19 25.04
N ARG A 466 2.84 0.26 24.25
CA ARG A 466 2.28 1.63 24.35
C ARG A 466 0.82 1.63 23.89
N TYR A 467 0.12 2.67 24.27
CA TYR A 467 -1.19 2.99 23.75
C TYR A 467 -1.31 4.48 23.44
N PHE A 468 -2.23 4.81 22.55
CA PHE A 468 -2.60 6.18 22.20
C PHE A 468 -4.11 6.27 22.15
N THR A 469 -4.68 7.22 22.89
CA THR A 469 -6.13 7.45 22.85
C THR A 469 -6.51 8.36 21.70
N ARG A 470 -7.73 8.24 21.21
CA ARG A 470 -8.30 9.18 20.23
C ARG A 470 -8.17 10.63 20.72
N VAL A 471 -8.49 10.90 22.00
CA VAL A 471 -8.39 12.25 22.58
C VAL A 471 -6.97 12.80 22.44
N GLN A 472 -5.94 11.98 22.67
CA GLN A 472 -4.54 12.41 22.48
C GLN A 472 -4.21 12.67 21.01
N LEU A 473 -4.70 11.81 20.10
CA LEU A 473 -4.41 11.89 18.66
C LEU A 473 -5.11 13.08 18.00
N GLU A 474 -6.35 13.36 18.36
CA GLU A 474 -7.13 14.53 17.87
C GLU A 474 -6.64 15.84 18.51
N GLY A 475 -6.30 15.83 19.78
CA GLY A 475 -5.88 17.01 20.54
C GLY A 475 -4.46 17.53 20.22
N ASN A 476 -3.77 16.89 19.29
CA ASN A 476 -2.40 17.26 18.89
C ASN A 476 -1.37 17.22 20.05
N HIS A 477 -1.62 16.41 21.07
CA HIS A 477 -0.79 16.30 22.29
C HIS A 477 0.36 15.30 22.15
N ILE A 478 0.63 14.84 20.92
CA ILE A 478 1.64 13.81 20.64
C ILE A 478 2.88 14.44 20.03
N SER A 479 4.03 14.17 20.65
CA SER A 479 5.32 14.64 20.13
C SER A 479 5.68 13.93 18.82
N THR A 480 5.85 14.71 17.76
CA THR A 480 6.34 14.19 16.46
C THR A 480 7.84 13.88 16.45
N ALA A 481 8.57 14.25 17.49
CA ALA A 481 9.98 13.88 17.68
C ALA A 481 10.15 12.39 18.02
N ASP A 482 9.12 11.76 18.62
CA ASP A 482 9.06 10.32 18.83
C ASP A 482 8.62 9.62 17.53
N PRO A 483 9.46 8.79 16.90
CA PRO A 483 9.13 8.18 15.62
C PRO A 483 7.90 7.25 15.67
N ILE A 484 7.69 6.54 16.78
CA ILE A 484 6.53 5.65 16.95
C ILE A 484 5.26 6.49 17.07
N ALA A 485 5.26 7.50 17.92
CA ALA A 485 4.12 8.38 18.11
C ALA A 485 3.75 9.14 16.82
N ARG A 486 4.75 9.60 16.05
CA ARG A 486 4.55 10.22 14.75
C ARG A 486 3.89 9.24 13.75
N ARG A 487 4.37 8.00 13.67
CA ARG A 487 3.80 6.97 12.80
C ARG A 487 2.35 6.65 13.16
N VAL A 488 2.04 6.53 14.46
CA VAL A 488 0.65 6.32 14.92
C VAL A 488 -0.23 7.48 14.50
N ARG A 489 0.23 8.73 14.69
CA ARG A 489 -0.51 9.91 14.27
C ARG A 489 -0.73 9.96 12.77
N HIS A 490 0.25 9.62 11.95
CA HIS A 490 0.10 9.55 10.50
C HIS A 490 -0.85 8.43 10.04
N GLY A 491 -1.02 7.40 10.86
CA GLY A 491 -1.97 6.31 10.61
C GLY A 491 -3.40 6.61 11.06
N PHE A 492 -3.62 7.66 11.85
CA PHE A 492 -4.90 7.94 12.49
C PHE A 492 -5.78 8.86 11.66
N TYR A 493 -7.01 8.42 11.37
CA TYR A 493 -8.06 9.24 10.76
C TYR A 493 -9.31 9.23 11.68
N PRO A 494 -9.81 10.40 12.15
CA PRO A 494 -10.78 10.48 13.24
C PRO A 494 -12.03 9.61 13.10
N SER A 495 -12.69 9.60 11.94
CA SER A 495 -13.94 8.86 11.77
C SER A 495 -13.76 7.35 11.50
N ARG A 496 -12.52 6.89 11.20
CA ARG A 496 -12.25 5.51 10.76
C ARG A 496 -11.38 4.72 11.73
N SER A 497 -10.45 5.38 12.43
CA SER A 497 -9.57 4.71 13.39
C SER A 497 -10.28 4.38 14.70
N GLY A 498 -9.72 3.44 15.46
CA GLY A 498 -10.20 3.08 16.80
C GLY A 498 -10.12 4.20 17.81
N ASP A 499 -10.70 3.97 18.98
CA ASP A 499 -10.69 4.91 20.10
C ASP A 499 -9.40 4.79 20.92
N VAL A 500 -8.79 3.60 20.90
CA VAL A 500 -7.46 3.37 21.46
C VAL A 500 -6.63 2.58 20.46
N VAL A 501 -5.43 3.08 20.13
CA VAL A 501 -4.46 2.43 19.24
C VAL A 501 -3.37 1.82 20.12
N LEU A 502 -3.16 0.53 19.97
CA LEU A 502 -2.10 -0.21 20.67
C LEU A 502 -0.85 -0.31 19.81
N VAL A 503 0.31 -0.24 20.45
CA VAL A 503 1.61 -0.59 19.87
C VAL A 503 2.17 -1.74 20.67
N LEU A 504 2.45 -2.84 19.99
CA LEU A 504 3.00 -4.04 20.61
C LEU A 504 4.52 -3.93 20.76
N ASP A 505 5.12 -4.77 21.58
CA ASP A 505 6.56 -4.96 21.63
C ASP A 505 7.07 -5.53 20.29
N PRO A 506 8.35 -5.30 19.92
CA PRO A 506 8.91 -5.89 18.72
C PRO A 506 8.71 -7.41 18.67
N TYR A 507 8.38 -7.93 17.48
CA TYR A 507 8.18 -9.36 17.19
C TYR A 507 7.01 -10.01 17.93
N ASN A 508 6.15 -9.23 18.60
CA ASN A 508 4.94 -9.74 19.21
C ASN A 508 3.74 -9.46 18.32
N PHE A 509 2.79 -10.38 18.28
CA PHE A 509 1.49 -10.10 17.70
C PHE A 509 0.37 -10.89 18.38
N TYR A 510 -0.81 -10.29 18.37
CA TYR A 510 -2.05 -10.96 18.68
C TYR A 510 -2.67 -11.42 17.36
N PHE A 511 -3.12 -12.66 17.32
CA PHE A 511 -3.72 -13.25 16.13
C PHE A 511 -5.22 -13.46 16.33
N ASP A 512 -5.99 -13.22 15.28
CA ASP A 512 -7.37 -13.67 15.22
C ASP A 512 -7.41 -15.20 15.32
N THR A 513 -8.37 -15.72 16.08
CA THR A 513 -8.75 -17.14 15.98
C THR A 513 -9.66 -17.23 14.76
N PRO A 514 -9.22 -17.83 13.64
CA PRO A 514 -10.07 -17.91 12.46
C PRO A 514 -11.33 -18.71 12.80
N ASP A 515 -12.49 -18.20 12.37
CA ASP A 515 -13.76 -18.95 12.43
C ASP A 515 -13.72 -20.18 11.53
N ASP A 516 -12.84 -20.19 10.52
CA ASP A 516 -12.57 -21.33 9.63
C ASP A 516 -11.20 -21.92 9.94
N PRO A 517 -11.12 -23.20 10.37
CA PRO A 517 -9.85 -23.91 10.52
C PRO A 517 -9.02 -24.00 9.23
N ALA A 518 -9.62 -23.71 8.06
CA ALA A 518 -8.91 -23.65 6.79
C ALA A 518 -8.15 -22.33 6.58
N ASP A 519 -8.44 -21.29 7.35
CA ASP A 519 -7.63 -20.07 7.39
C ASP A 519 -6.45 -20.30 8.35
N ALA A 520 -5.38 -20.85 7.80
CA ALA A 520 -4.17 -21.22 8.50
C ALA A 520 -3.66 -20.09 9.41
N ARG A 521 -3.23 -20.44 10.63
CA ARG A 521 -2.52 -19.52 11.54
C ARG A 521 -1.29 -18.99 10.84
N TRP A 522 -1.22 -17.68 10.65
CA TRP A 522 -0.08 -17.06 10.04
C TRP A 522 1.19 -17.25 10.87
N THR A 523 2.25 -17.72 10.23
CA THR A 523 3.56 -17.85 10.84
C THR A 523 4.14 -16.48 11.18
N ALA A 524 3.98 -15.53 10.27
CA ALA A 524 4.46 -14.16 10.41
C ALA A 524 3.39 -13.16 10.00
N THR A 525 3.49 -11.94 10.53
CA THR A 525 2.60 -10.84 10.19
C THR A 525 3.35 -9.51 10.23
N HIS A 526 2.66 -8.44 9.86
CA HIS A 526 3.15 -7.08 9.78
C HIS A 526 2.12 -6.11 10.40
N GLY A 527 2.33 -4.81 10.31
CA GLY A 527 1.44 -3.79 10.86
C GLY A 527 2.07 -2.96 11.96
N SER A 528 3.32 -3.24 12.33
CA SER A 528 4.03 -2.59 13.41
C SER A 528 4.78 -1.32 12.96
N PRO A 529 5.18 -0.44 13.91
CA PRO A 529 6.01 0.72 13.61
C PRO A 529 7.51 0.40 13.47
N TYR A 530 7.90 -0.88 13.51
CA TYR A 530 9.30 -1.27 13.55
C TYR A 530 9.89 -1.46 12.16
N ARG A 531 11.22 -1.37 12.08
CA ARG A 531 11.94 -1.31 10.81
C ARG A 531 11.79 -2.55 9.94
N TYR A 532 11.51 -3.71 10.51
CA TYR A 532 11.25 -4.92 9.73
C TYR A 532 9.93 -4.83 8.92
N ASP A 533 8.98 -3.97 9.33
CA ASP A 533 7.74 -3.69 8.61
C ASP A 533 7.82 -2.40 7.79
N THR A 534 8.57 -1.39 8.26
CA THR A 534 8.59 -0.06 7.63
C THR A 534 9.64 0.08 6.53
N HIS A 535 10.77 -0.65 6.62
CA HIS A 535 11.91 -0.50 5.72
C HIS A 535 11.75 -1.35 4.46
N VAL A 536 11.50 -0.69 3.34
CA VAL A 536 11.20 -1.32 2.05
C VAL A 536 12.16 -0.84 0.96
N PRO A 537 12.30 -1.57 -0.16
CA PRO A 537 12.97 -1.05 -1.33
C PRO A 537 12.32 0.23 -1.84
N LEU A 538 13.14 1.15 -2.35
CA LEU A 538 12.68 2.26 -3.18
C LEU A 538 13.73 2.49 -4.26
N ILE A 539 13.44 2.07 -5.47
CA ILE A 539 14.32 2.19 -6.63
C ILE A 539 13.55 2.84 -7.77
N MET A 540 14.12 3.88 -8.36
CA MET A 540 13.56 4.54 -9.55
C MET A 540 14.57 4.46 -10.69
N MET A 541 14.13 3.95 -11.84
CA MET A 541 14.94 3.82 -13.05
C MET A 541 14.25 4.54 -14.22
N GLY A 542 15.04 5.13 -15.10
CA GLY A 542 14.56 5.83 -16.29
C GLY A 542 15.47 6.99 -16.67
N PRO A 543 15.22 7.66 -17.80
CA PRO A 543 16.16 8.62 -18.39
C PRO A 543 16.42 9.86 -17.52
N VAL A 544 15.55 10.11 -16.54
CA VAL A 544 15.62 11.28 -15.65
C VAL A 544 16.32 11.00 -14.32
N PHE A 545 16.67 9.75 -14.03
CA PHE A 545 17.31 9.35 -12.78
C PHE A 545 18.78 9.01 -12.96
N ALA A 546 19.63 9.51 -12.06
CA ALA A 546 21.01 9.08 -11.96
C ALA A 546 21.09 7.78 -11.15
N ALA A 547 21.61 6.73 -11.75
CA ALA A 547 21.86 5.46 -11.08
C ALA A 547 22.80 5.66 -9.88
N GLY A 548 22.51 4.97 -8.77
CA GLY A 548 23.35 5.04 -7.58
C GLY A 548 22.58 4.75 -6.28
N LYS A 549 23.33 4.68 -5.18
CA LYS A 549 22.77 4.50 -3.83
C LYS A 549 22.68 5.85 -3.11
N TYR A 550 21.50 6.16 -2.60
CA TYR A 550 21.20 7.42 -1.91
C TYR A 550 20.89 7.14 -0.44
N ALA A 551 21.67 7.74 0.46
CA ALA A 551 21.55 7.52 1.89
C ALA A 551 20.58 8.49 2.59
N LYS A 552 20.15 9.55 1.91
CA LYS A 552 19.19 10.50 2.47
C LYS A 552 17.87 9.78 2.77
N PRO A 553 17.28 9.99 3.96
CA PRO A 553 16.01 9.37 4.31
C PRO A 553 14.93 9.65 3.28
N ALA A 554 14.18 8.63 2.93
CA ALA A 554 13.06 8.66 1.99
C ALA A 554 11.86 7.86 2.55
N THR A 555 10.71 8.05 1.95
CA THR A 555 9.52 7.26 2.21
C THR A 555 8.85 6.92 0.87
N PRO A 556 8.15 5.80 0.74
CA PRO A 556 7.39 5.51 -0.48
C PRO A 556 6.37 6.61 -0.87
N ALA A 557 5.90 7.42 0.09
CA ALA A 557 5.09 8.60 -0.20
C ALA A 557 5.83 9.69 -1.01
N ASP A 558 7.16 9.64 -1.10
CA ASP A 558 7.97 10.55 -1.93
C ASP A 558 7.86 10.24 -3.44
N ILE A 559 7.31 9.08 -3.82
CA ILE A 559 7.11 8.68 -5.21
C ILE A 559 6.24 9.69 -5.94
N ALA A 560 5.05 9.98 -5.43
CA ALA A 560 4.08 10.85 -6.10
C ALA A 560 4.61 12.27 -6.35
N PRO A 561 5.12 13.03 -5.36
CA PRO A 561 5.66 14.36 -5.62
C PRO A 561 6.91 14.33 -6.52
N THR A 562 7.68 13.24 -6.53
CA THR A 562 8.81 13.08 -7.45
C THR A 562 8.32 12.87 -8.88
N LEU A 563 7.33 12.00 -9.08
CA LEU A 563 6.68 11.80 -10.39
C LEU A 563 6.07 13.09 -10.92
N THR A 564 5.29 13.80 -10.11
CA THR A 564 4.65 15.06 -10.57
C THR A 564 5.68 16.12 -10.96
N LYS A 565 6.83 16.14 -10.28
CA LYS A 565 7.94 17.04 -10.64
C LYS A 565 8.52 16.72 -12.02
N ILE A 566 8.76 15.44 -12.33
CA ILE A 566 9.35 15.04 -13.62
C ILE A 566 8.33 15.09 -14.75
N LEU A 567 7.05 14.80 -14.46
CA LEU A 567 5.96 14.85 -15.43
C LEU A 567 5.44 16.27 -15.70
N GLY A 568 5.78 17.22 -14.83
CA GLY A 568 5.25 18.59 -14.92
C GLY A 568 3.73 18.64 -14.70
N SER A 569 3.16 17.66 -14.00
CA SER A 569 1.74 17.60 -13.63
C SER A 569 1.47 18.30 -12.30
N ARG A 570 0.19 18.45 -11.95
CA ARG A 570 -0.20 18.85 -10.59
C ARG A 570 0.17 17.75 -9.59
N ALA A 571 0.47 18.16 -8.36
CA ALA A 571 0.62 17.21 -7.27
C ALA A 571 -0.76 16.68 -6.85
N PRO A 572 -0.88 15.42 -6.43
CA PRO A 572 -2.09 14.89 -5.83
C PRO A 572 -2.58 15.75 -4.66
N SER A 573 -3.90 15.83 -4.47
CA SER A 573 -4.57 16.78 -3.56
C SER A 573 -4.05 16.74 -2.12
N CYS A 574 -3.59 15.59 -1.66
CA CYS A 574 -3.10 15.38 -0.29
C CYS A 574 -1.59 15.24 -0.17
N SER A 575 -0.84 15.33 -1.27
CA SER A 575 0.59 14.99 -1.31
C SER A 575 1.38 15.70 -0.21
N SER A 576 2.15 14.92 0.55
CA SER A 576 2.90 15.37 1.72
C SER A 576 4.37 14.91 1.69
N GLY A 577 4.71 13.96 0.81
CA GLY A 577 6.07 13.51 0.57
C GLY A 577 6.94 14.62 -0.03
N ARG A 578 8.25 14.40 -0.04
CA ARG A 578 9.22 15.32 -0.66
C ARG A 578 9.59 14.89 -2.08
N VAL A 579 10.06 15.79 -2.88
CA VAL A 579 10.68 15.47 -4.16
C VAL A 579 12.09 14.92 -3.92
N LEU A 580 12.40 13.77 -4.49
CA LEU A 580 13.70 13.09 -4.39
C LEU A 580 14.72 13.71 -5.38
N THR A 581 15.01 15.00 -5.19
CA THR A 581 15.80 15.83 -6.13
C THR A 581 17.25 15.38 -6.26
N GLU A 582 17.78 14.68 -5.28
CA GLU A 582 19.17 14.19 -5.25
C GLU A 582 19.50 13.20 -6.37
N ALA A 583 18.49 12.50 -6.90
CA ALA A 583 18.65 11.54 -7.99
C ALA A 583 18.18 12.05 -9.36
N ILE A 584 17.55 13.23 -9.43
CA ILE A 584 17.07 13.77 -10.70
C ILE A 584 18.23 14.41 -11.46
N THR A 585 18.51 13.92 -12.67
CA THR A 585 19.55 14.48 -13.54
C THR A 585 19.15 15.87 -14.02
N ARG A 586 20.07 16.84 -13.86
CA ARG A 586 19.92 18.14 -14.52
C ARG A 586 20.23 17.93 -16.00
N GLY A 587 19.28 18.16 -16.88
CA GLY A 587 19.52 18.10 -18.32
C GLY A 587 20.77 18.89 -18.69
N ASN A 588 21.79 18.22 -19.23
CA ASN A 588 22.98 18.88 -19.75
C ASN A 588 22.54 19.84 -20.85
N LYS A 589 22.73 21.14 -20.66
CA LYS A 589 22.75 22.09 -21.79
C LYS A 589 23.82 21.58 -22.76
N ARG A 590 23.43 20.85 -23.80
CA ARG A 590 24.31 20.69 -24.96
C ARG A 590 24.60 22.10 -25.45
N THR A 591 25.74 22.66 -25.10
CA THR A 591 26.36 23.76 -25.80
C THR A 591 26.47 23.30 -27.25
N ARG A 592 25.59 23.81 -28.12
CA ARG A 592 25.84 23.78 -29.56
C ARG A 592 27.13 24.60 -29.77
N ARG A 593 28.19 23.92 -30.09
CA ARG A 593 29.36 24.50 -30.78
C ARG A 593 29.08 24.50 -32.28
#